data_c2bdc7609ad459b0d27fda1dc28dd3d9
#
_entry.id   c2bdc7609ad459b0d27fda1dc28dd3d9
#
_cell.length_a   1.000
_cell.length_b   1.000
_cell.length_c   1.000
_cell.angle_alpha   90.00
_cell.angle_beta   90.00
_cell.angle_gamma   90.00
#
_symmetry.space_group_name_H-M   'P 1'
#
loop_
_entity.id
_entity.type
_entity.pdbx_description
1 polymer ?
#
loop_
_entity_poly.entity_id
_entity_poly.type
_entity_poly.pdbx_seq_one_letter_code
_entity_poly.pdbx_strand_id
1 'polypeptide(L)'
;MLFTQLHAAQVEVDPSNWGLEAGKECVKCHTKTSAGLAEQWRQSKHAEIGMNCLDCHRADASDVDAIQHEGFTIATIVSPKDCGRCHVVEAEQNSSSVHANAVSLITNRMPAMANNLAGQAIIDAGCAQCHGSEVKVKGDGSLDTATWPNSGIGRINPDGSKGSCSSCHGRHAFSKAQARDPSSCMRCHSGPDSPDRAIYEASKHGMAYFAHKDKMNLDADSWVAGKDYVSAPTCVTCHMGAAGKLPSNHDVGMRNAWNLNTPVSEQ
;
A
#
# COMPACT_ATOMS: atom_id res chain seq x y z
N MET A 1 17.94 2.54 -34.30
CA MET A 1 17.06 1.68 -33.50
C MET A 1 16.00 2.56 -32.91
N LEU A 2 14.77 2.48 -33.45
CA LEU A 2 13.62 3.22 -32.89
C LEU A 2 13.11 2.46 -31.65
N PHE A 3 13.18 3.08 -30.49
CA PHE A 3 12.48 2.60 -29.31
C PHE A 3 11.00 3.01 -29.43
N THR A 4 10.17 2.04 -29.79
CA THR A 4 8.72 2.20 -29.72
C THR A 4 8.34 2.25 -28.22
N GLN A 5 7.92 3.41 -27.75
CA GLN A 5 7.28 3.54 -26.44
C GLN A 5 5.95 2.78 -26.51
N LEU A 6 5.88 1.64 -25.84
CA LEU A 6 4.62 0.99 -25.53
C LEU A 6 3.88 1.89 -24.52
N HIS A 7 2.95 2.69 -25.03
CA HIS A 7 1.93 3.29 -24.19
C HIS A 7 1.04 2.13 -23.72
N ALA A 8 1.07 1.87 -22.41
CA ALA A 8 0.06 1.00 -21.79
C ALA A 8 -1.31 1.59 -22.14
N ALA A 9 -2.13 0.81 -22.82
CA ALA A 9 -3.49 1.17 -23.14
C ALA A 9 -4.20 1.40 -21.80
N GLN A 10 -4.58 2.66 -21.53
CA GLN A 10 -5.52 2.95 -20.46
C GLN A 10 -6.81 2.22 -20.84
N VAL A 11 -7.18 1.23 -20.03
CA VAL A 11 -8.49 0.60 -20.14
C VAL A 11 -9.49 1.71 -19.82
N GLU A 12 -10.21 2.20 -20.83
CA GLU A 12 -11.37 3.08 -20.63
C GLU A 12 -12.41 2.24 -19.87
N VAL A 13 -12.46 2.43 -18.58
CA VAL A 13 -13.49 1.83 -17.72
C VAL A 13 -14.71 2.70 -17.85
N ASP A 14 -15.76 2.17 -18.47
CA ASP A 14 -17.04 2.88 -18.61
C ASP A 14 -17.71 3.09 -17.24
N PRO A 15 -17.77 4.34 -16.73
CA PRO A 15 -18.33 4.61 -15.40
C PRO A 15 -19.86 4.37 -15.35
N SER A 16 -20.54 4.29 -16.49
CA SER A 16 -22.01 4.10 -16.56
C SER A 16 -22.46 2.73 -16.11
N ASN A 17 -21.54 1.74 -16.02
CA ASN A 17 -21.83 0.35 -15.66
C ASN A 17 -21.46 0.01 -14.21
N TRP A 18 -21.03 0.99 -13.45
CA TRP A 18 -20.67 0.80 -12.05
C TRP A 18 -21.93 0.88 -11.21
N GLY A 19 -22.25 -0.18 -10.50
CA GLY A 19 -23.51 -0.35 -9.76
C GLY A 19 -23.80 0.73 -8.71
N LEU A 20 -23.96 1.97 -9.14
CA LEU A 20 -24.21 3.16 -8.32
C LEU A 20 -25.36 2.96 -7.33
N GLU A 21 -26.41 2.22 -7.71
CA GLU A 21 -27.55 1.95 -6.84
C GLU A 21 -27.18 0.96 -5.72
N ALA A 22 -26.44 -0.11 -6.04
CA ALA A 22 -26.01 -1.09 -5.04
C ALA A 22 -25.10 -0.46 -3.98
N GLY A 23 -24.18 0.42 -4.40
CA GLY A 23 -23.29 1.16 -3.48
C GLY A 23 -24.03 2.07 -2.51
N LYS A 24 -25.20 2.61 -2.88
CA LYS A 24 -26.02 3.45 -1.99
C LYS A 24 -26.52 2.68 -0.76
N GLU A 25 -26.90 1.43 -0.91
CA GLU A 25 -27.38 0.61 0.22
C GLU A 25 -26.24 0.33 1.21
N CYS A 26 -25.00 0.08 0.73
CA CYS A 26 -23.84 -0.05 1.58
C CYS A 26 -23.61 1.21 2.42
N VAL A 27 -23.57 2.38 1.77
CA VAL A 27 -23.37 3.66 2.44
C VAL A 27 -24.48 3.96 3.45
N LYS A 28 -25.73 3.68 3.12
CA LYS A 28 -26.90 3.91 3.99
C LYS A 28 -26.80 3.13 5.30
N CYS A 29 -26.38 1.87 5.24
CA CYS A 29 -26.18 1.04 6.42
C CYS A 29 -24.89 1.45 7.17
N HIS A 30 -23.74 1.49 6.48
CA HIS A 30 -22.45 1.74 7.10
C HIS A 30 -22.29 3.15 7.67
N THR A 31 -23.05 4.14 7.20
CA THR A 31 -23.11 5.45 7.86
C THR A 31 -23.65 5.35 9.31
N LYS A 32 -24.48 4.35 9.61
CA LYS A 32 -25.02 4.12 10.95
C LYS A 32 -24.15 3.19 11.79
N THR A 33 -23.60 2.14 11.18
CA THR A 33 -22.86 1.09 11.88
C THR A 33 -21.36 1.34 11.93
N SER A 34 -20.79 2.08 10.98
CA SER A 34 -19.36 2.33 10.81
C SER A 34 -19.13 3.72 10.21
N ALA A 35 -19.66 4.77 10.86
CA ALA A 35 -19.70 6.13 10.35
C ALA A 35 -18.33 6.65 9.90
N GLY A 36 -17.25 6.36 10.65
CA GLY A 36 -15.89 6.77 10.31
C GLY A 36 -15.39 6.16 9.00
N LEU A 37 -15.73 4.90 8.71
CA LEU A 37 -15.40 4.24 7.45
C LEU A 37 -16.10 4.92 6.27
N ALA A 38 -17.41 5.16 6.41
CA ALA A 38 -18.21 5.82 5.37
C ALA A 38 -17.71 7.25 5.10
N GLU A 39 -17.29 7.96 6.16
CA GLU A 39 -16.76 9.32 6.04
C GLU A 39 -15.39 9.35 5.36
N GLN A 40 -14.47 8.44 5.73
CA GLN A 40 -13.18 8.32 5.05
C GLN A 40 -13.35 8.05 3.56
N TRP A 41 -14.27 7.14 3.19
CA TRP A 41 -14.57 6.89 1.79
C TRP A 41 -15.11 8.13 1.09
N ARG A 42 -16.07 8.86 1.67
CA ARG A 42 -16.62 10.09 1.06
C ARG A 42 -15.55 11.15 0.77
N GLN A 43 -14.50 11.19 1.56
CA GLN A 43 -13.37 12.13 1.38
C GLN A 43 -12.33 11.63 0.37
N SER A 44 -12.50 10.43 -0.17
CA SER A 44 -11.53 9.83 -1.10
C SER A 44 -11.75 10.32 -2.53
N LYS A 45 -10.67 10.30 -3.32
CA LYS A 45 -10.74 10.52 -4.77
C LYS A 45 -11.59 9.45 -5.47
N HIS A 46 -11.67 8.25 -4.91
CA HIS A 46 -12.53 7.19 -5.43
C HIS A 46 -14.01 7.58 -5.35
N ALA A 47 -14.47 8.12 -4.22
CA ALA A 47 -15.84 8.60 -4.09
C ALA A 47 -16.12 9.80 -4.99
N GLU A 48 -15.13 10.70 -5.17
CA GLU A 48 -15.24 11.87 -6.04
C GLU A 48 -15.52 11.49 -7.51
N ILE A 49 -14.94 10.39 -7.99
CA ILE A 49 -15.17 9.86 -9.35
C ILE A 49 -16.31 8.84 -9.42
N GLY A 50 -17.08 8.66 -8.35
CA GLY A 50 -18.27 7.82 -8.32
C GLY A 50 -18.04 6.35 -7.99
N MET A 51 -16.81 5.94 -7.62
CA MET A 51 -16.56 4.56 -7.18
C MET A 51 -17.22 4.28 -5.84
N ASN A 52 -17.85 3.13 -5.73
CA ASN A 52 -18.57 2.69 -4.54
C ASN A 52 -17.89 1.49 -3.85
N CYS A 53 -18.49 1.01 -2.77
CA CYS A 53 -17.93 -0.08 -1.95
C CYS A 53 -17.76 -1.38 -2.75
N LEU A 54 -18.70 -1.72 -3.63
CA LEU A 54 -18.66 -2.96 -4.41
C LEU A 54 -17.60 -2.94 -5.51
N ASP A 55 -17.19 -1.77 -5.99
CA ASP A 55 -16.13 -1.69 -7.01
C ASP A 55 -14.80 -2.24 -6.46
N CYS A 56 -14.61 -2.16 -5.14
CA CYS A 56 -13.45 -2.71 -4.45
C CYS A 56 -13.75 -4.07 -3.79
N HIS A 57 -14.91 -4.22 -3.13
CA HIS A 57 -15.22 -5.35 -2.28
C HIS A 57 -15.96 -6.51 -2.97
N ARG A 58 -16.36 -6.37 -4.24
CA ARG A 58 -17.00 -7.48 -4.97
C ARG A 58 -16.05 -8.66 -5.08
N ALA A 59 -16.58 -9.83 -4.73
CA ALA A 59 -15.90 -11.12 -4.85
C ALA A 59 -16.72 -12.07 -5.74
N ASP A 60 -16.01 -13.00 -6.37
CA ASP A 60 -16.65 -14.14 -7.02
C ASP A 60 -17.03 -15.18 -5.97
N ALA A 61 -18.11 -15.92 -6.21
CA ALA A 61 -18.57 -16.96 -5.26
C ALA A 61 -17.54 -18.09 -5.06
N SER A 62 -16.56 -18.19 -5.95
CA SER A 62 -15.43 -19.13 -5.87
C SER A 62 -14.23 -18.61 -5.09
N ASP A 63 -14.21 -17.33 -4.73
CA ASP A 63 -13.12 -16.78 -3.93
C ASP A 63 -13.16 -17.35 -2.51
N VAL A 64 -11.99 -17.68 -1.98
CA VAL A 64 -11.89 -18.42 -0.70
C VAL A 64 -12.37 -17.62 0.52
N ASP A 65 -12.35 -16.30 0.43
CA ASP A 65 -12.83 -15.35 1.44
C ASP A 65 -14.13 -14.65 1.06
N ALA A 66 -14.82 -15.19 0.03
CA ALA A 66 -16.14 -14.68 -0.35
C ALA A 66 -17.18 -14.96 0.73
N ILE A 67 -17.91 -13.92 1.12
CA ILE A 67 -19.03 -14.02 2.05
C ILE A 67 -20.29 -13.41 1.43
N GLN A 68 -21.44 -13.93 1.85
CA GLN A 68 -22.73 -13.32 1.54
C GLN A 68 -23.05 -12.24 2.57
N HIS A 69 -23.26 -11.02 2.09
CA HIS A 69 -23.56 -9.87 2.93
C HIS A 69 -24.66 -9.02 2.29
N GLU A 70 -25.83 -8.96 2.93
CA GLU A 70 -26.98 -8.16 2.48
C GLU A 70 -27.35 -8.34 0.99
N GLY A 71 -27.27 -9.58 0.52
CA GLY A 71 -27.59 -9.95 -0.88
C GLY A 71 -26.44 -9.78 -1.88
N PHE A 72 -25.26 -9.41 -1.42
CA PHE A 72 -24.05 -9.28 -2.24
C PHE A 72 -23.00 -10.31 -1.85
N THR A 73 -22.24 -10.79 -2.85
CA THR A 73 -21.03 -11.59 -2.61
C THR A 73 -19.85 -10.63 -2.53
N ILE A 74 -19.21 -10.57 -1.37
CA ILE A 74 -18.10 -9.65 -1.11
C ILE A 74 -16.93 -10.36 -0.43
N ALA A 75 -15.75 -9.77 -0.54
CA ALA A 75 -14.59 -10.06 0.30
C ALA A 75 -14.29 -8.88 1.24
N THR A 76 -13.96 -9.20 2.50
CA THR A 76 -13.56 -8.17 3.47
C THR A 76 -12.21 -7.55 3.09
N ILE A 77 -11.30 -8.35 2.54
CA ILE A 77 -9.98 -7.91 2.14
C ILE A 77 -10.02 -7.46 0.69
N VAL A 78 -9.67 -6.18 0.47
CA VAL A 78 -9.31 -5.67 -0.86
C VAL A 78 -7.81 -5.87 -1.04
N SER A 79 -7.46 -6.73 -1.95
CA SER A 79 -6.09 -7.17 -2.22
C SER A 79 -5.41 -6.30 -3.30
N PRO A 80 -4.10 -6.43 -3.53
CA PRO A 80 -3.45 -5.83 -4.69
C PRO A 80 -4.02 -6.29 -6.04
N LYS A 81 -4.59 -7.50 -6.13
CA LYS A 81 -5.28 -8.00 -7.32
C LYS A 81 -6.54 -7.18 -7.63
N ASP A 82 -7.30 -6.81 -6.58
CA ASP A 82 -8.48 -5.96 -6.75
C ASP A 82 -8.11 -4.54 -7.16
N CYS A 83 -7.11 -3.95 -6.51
CA CYS A 83 -6.59 -2.64 -6.88
C CYS A 83 -6.07 -2.65 -8.33
N GLY A 84 -5.41 -3.72 -8.74
CA GLY A 84 -4.85 -3.93 -10.07
C GLY A 84 -5.87 -4.00 -11.19
N ARG A 85 -7.17 -4.16 -10.91
CA ARG A 85 -8.22 -4.05 -11.94
C ARG A 85 -8.23 -2.68 -12.63
N CYS A 86 -7.83 -1.64 -11.91
CA CYS A 86 -7.73 -0.27 -12.42
C CYS A 86 -6.31 0.27 -12.35
N HIS A 87 -5.56 -0.02 -11.30
CA HIS A 87 -4.18 0.42 -11.05
C HIS A 87 -3.16 -0.64 -11.51
N VAL A 88 -3.23 -1.02 -12.79
CA VAL A 88 -2.47 -2.14 -13.35
C VAL A 88 -0.96 -1.96 -13.16
N VAL A 89 -0.44 -0.79 -13.51
CA VAL A 89 1.00 -0.49 -13.46
C VAL A 89 1.53 -0.51 -12.03
N GLU A 90 0.81 0.13 -11.11
CA GLU A 90 1.18 0.20 -9.70
C GLU A 90 1.13 -1.18 -9.04
N ALA A 91 0.12 -1.99 -9.38
CA ALA A 91 0.00 -3.35 -8.87
C ALA A 91 1.12 -4.27 -9.38
N GLU A 92 1.46 -4.20 -10.67
CA GLU A 92 2.58 -4.95 -11.24
C GLU A 92 3.92 -4.56 -10.61
N GLN A 93 4.20 -3.26 -10.50
CA GLN A 93 5.40 -2.75 -9.86
C GLN A 93 5.50 -3.17 -8.39
N ASN A 94 4.38 -3.07 -7.65
CA ASN A 94 4.34 -3.49 -6.26
C ASN A 94 4.56 -5.00 -6.10
N SER A 95 3.95 -5.83 -6.96
CA SER A 95 4.08 -7.30 -6.90
C SER A 95 5.52 -7.77 -7.08
N SER A 96 6.31 -7.04 -7.86
CA SER A 96 7.74 -7.30 -8.09
C SER A 96 8.62 -6.77 -6.95
N SER A 97 8.10 -5.90 -6.10
CA SER A 97 8.87 -5.19 -5.08
C SER A 97 9.30 -6.08 -3.92
N VAL A 98 10.35 -5.65 -3.24
CA VAL A 98 10.78 -6.25 -1.97
C VAL A 98 9.69 -6.16 -0.89
N HIS A 99 8.83 -5.15 -0.95
CA HIS A 99 7.71 -4.99 -0.02
C HIS A 99 6.67 -6.10 -0.18
N ALA A 100 6.24 -6.41 -1.38
CA ALA A 100 5.29 -7.51 -1.62
C ALA A 100 5.87 -8.87 -1.19
N ASN A 101 7.19 -9.02 -1.23
CA ASN A 101 7.90 -10.24 -0.87
C ASN A 101 8.51 -10.20 0.54
N ALA A 102 8.10 -9.27 1.40
CA ALA A 102 8.70 -9.06 2.71
C ALA A 102 8.59 -10.27 3.66
N VAL A 103 7.53 -11.08 3.55
CA VAL A 103 7.39 -12.33 4.32
C VAL A 103 8.53 -13.30 3.99
N SER A 104 8.86 -13.46 2.71
CA SER A 104 9.92 -14.37 2.28
C SER A 104 11.32 -13.93 2.73
N LEU A 105 11.51 -12.64 2.98
CA LEU A 105 12.78 -12.13 3.51
C LEU A 105 13.05 -12.68 4.92
N ILE A 106 12.02 -12.76 5.77
CA ILE A 106 12.16 -13.31 7.11
C ILE A 106 12.47 -14.80 7.04
N THR A 107 11.67 -15.55 6.28
CA THR A 107 11.80 -17.02 6.22
C THR A 107 13.09 -17.48 5.54
N ASN A 108 13.53 -16.77 4.50
CA ASN A 108 14.69 -17.17 3.69
C ASN A 108 16.02 -16.59 4.19
N ARG A 109 16.00 -15.38 4.77
CA ARG A 109 17.25 -14.73 5.25
C ARG A 109 17.53 -14.92 6.73
N MET A 110 16.52 -15.34 7.52
CA MET A 110 16.65 -15.60 8.95
C MET A 110 16.16 -17.01 9.32
N PRO A 111 16.62 -18.08 8.64
CA PRO A 111 16.13 -19.44 8.89
C PRO A 111 16.40 -19.89 10.33
N ALA A 112 17.46 -19.41 10.97
CA ALA A 112 17.77 -19.72 12.36
C ALA A 112 16.74 -19.13 13.34
N MET A 113 16.14 -17.99 13.02
CA MET A 113 15.03 -17.40 13.81
C MET A 113 13.71 -18.13 13.54
N ALA A 114 13.45 -18.46 12.28
CA ALA A 114 12.21 -19.12 11.89
C ALA A 114 12.11 -20.57 12.42
N ASN A 115 13.24 -21.26 12.54
CA ASN A 115 13.30 -22.67 12.95
C ASN A 115 13.44 -22.89 14.47
N ASN A 116 13.50 -21.84 15.26
CA ASN A 116 13.57 -21.93 16.71
C ASN A 116 12.17 -22.05 17.32
N LEU A 117 12.00 -22.83 18.43
CA LEU A 117 10.70 -22.95 19.09
C LEU A 117 10.06 -21.62 19.52
N ALA A 118 10.89 -20.61 19.82
CA ALA A 118 10.42 -19.25 20.06
C ALA A 118 10.32 -18.41 18.77
N GLY A 119 10.89 -18.88 17.65
CA GLY A 119 11.04 -18.11 16.41
C GLY A 119 9.70 -17.74 15.80
N GLN A 120 8.76 -18.67 15.71
CA GLN A 120 7.44 -18.38 15.14
C GLN A 120 6.67 -17.36 15.99
N ALA A 121 6.70 -17.50 17.31
CA ALA A 121 6.05 -16.54 18.21
C ALA A 121 6.65 -15.13 18.09
N ILE A 122 7.96 -15.02 17.94
CA ILE A 122 8.66 -13.74 17.71
C ILE A 122 8.27 -13.16 16.34
N ILE A 123 8.20 -14.00 15.31
CA ILE A 123 7.78 -13.59 13.97
C ILE A 123 6.34 -13.05 14.03
N ASP A 124 5.44 -13.81 14.62
CA ASP A 124 4.01 -13.46 14.67
C ASP A 124 3.74 -12.22 15.54
N ALA A 125 4.39 -12.11 16.69
CA ALA A 125 4.19 -10.99 17.62
C ALA A 125 4.94 -9.71 17.22
N GLY A 126 6.06 -9.84 16.51
CA GLY A 126 6.94 -8.71 16.17
C GLY A 126 7.08 -8.48 14.66
N CYS A 127 7.80 -9.39 13.99
CA CYS A 127 8.19 -9.17 12.60
C CYS A 127 7.00 -9.05 11.65
N ALA A 128 5.94 -9.83 11.85
CA ALA A 128 4.75 -9.84 11.01
C ALA A 128 3.98 -8.50 11.03
N GLN A 129 4.14 -7.68 12.06
CA GLN A 129 3.50 -6.36 12.12
C GLN A 129 3.97 -5.45 10.98
N CYS A 130 5.24 -5.54 10.60
CA CYS A 130 5.83 -4.78 9.50
C CYS A 130 5.88 -5.61 8.21
N HIS A 131 6.38 -6.83 8.28
CA HIS A 131 6.61 -7.69 7.11
C HIS A 131 5.35 -8.37 6.59
N GLY A 132 4.34 -8.56 7.42
CA GLY A 132 3.14 -9.31 7.10
C GLY A 132 3.28 -10.80 7.39
N SER A 133 2.19 -11.50 7.18
CA SER A 133 2.04 -12.95 7.25
C SER A 133 0.94 -13.40 6.32
N GLU A 134 0.73 -14.71 6.21
CA GLU A 134 -0.40 -15.27 5.46
C GLU A 134 -1.71 -15.06 6.24
N VAL A 135 -2.73 -14.56 5.55
CA VAL A 135 -4.09 -14.46 6.09
C VAL A 135 -4.81 -15.77 5.83
N LYS A 136 -5.30 -16.40 6.89
CA LYS A 136 -6.06 -17.65 6.81
C LYS A 136 -7.56 -17.39 6.81
N VAL A 137 -8.26 -18.24 6.07
CA VAL A 137 -9.72 -18.23 5.98
C VAL A 137 -10.24 -19.53 6.60
N LYS A 138 -11.31 -19.43 7.39
CA LYS A 138 -11.99 -20.56 7.99
C LYS A 138 -12.92 -21.23 6.98
N GLY A 139 -13.42 -22.42 7.32
CA GLY A 139 -14.31 -23.19 6.44
C GLY A 139 -15.65 -22.51 6.12
N ASP A 140 -16.03 -21.48 6.87
CA ASP A 140 -17.23 -20.67 6.65
C ASP A 140 -16.96 -19.37 5.82
N GLY A 141 -15.76 -19.22 5.27
CA GLY A 141 -15.34 -18.02 4.53
C GLY A 141 -14.89 -16.85 5.41
N SER A 142 -15.06 -16.94 6.73
CA SER A 142 -14.61 -15.86 7.63
C SER A 142 -13.09 -15.85 7.81
N LEU A 143 -12.54 -14.67 8.06
CA LEU A 143 -11.11 -14.52 8.32
C LEU A 143 -10.74 -15.09 9.69
N ASP A 144 -9.60 -15.77 9.76
CA ASP A 144 -9.07 -16.27 11.03
C ASP A 144 -8.51 -15.12 11.85
N THR A 145 -9.08 -14.89 13.04
CA THR A 145 -8.69 -13.83 13.97
C THR A 145 -7.26 -13.93 14.48
N ALA A 146 -6.62 -15.08 14.35
CA ALA A 146 -5.20 -15.25 14.66
C ALA A 146 -4.28 -14.63 13.59
N THR A 147 -4.78 -14.43 12.37
CA THR A 147 -4.01 -13.91 11.24
C THR A 147 -4.57 -12.61 10.67
N TRP A 148 -5.73 -12.19 11.16
CA TRP A 148 -6.39 -10.95 10.79
C TRP A 148 -6.86 -10.18 12.04
N PRO A 149 -6.69 -8.85 12.14
CA PRO A 149 -6.20 -7.93 11.11
C PRO A 149 -4.68 -8.05 10.86
N ASN A 150 -4.27 -7.84 9.60
CA ASN A 150 -2.88 -7.91 9.15
C ASN A 150 -2.56 -6.68 8.30
N SER A 151 -1.75 -5.78 8.82
CA SER A 151 -1.36 -4.52 8.19
C SER A 151 0.04 -4.55 7.58
N GLY A 152 0.74 -5.68 7.68
CA GLY A 152 2.10 -5.82 7.19
C GLY A 152 2.20 -5.67 5.67
N ILE A 153 3.31 -5.07 5.22
CA ILE A 153 3.48 -4.64 3.83
C ILE A 153 3.50 -5.81 2.84
N GLY A 154 4.03 -6.96 3.24
CA GLY A 154 4.11 -8.19 2.42
C GLY A 154 3.02 -9.20 2.73
N ARG A 155 1.88 -8.79 3.28
CA ARG A 155 0.74 -9.66 3.55
C ARG A 155 0.46 -10.59 2.37
N ILE A 156 0.29 -11.88 2.65
CA ILE A 156 -0.19 -12.87 1.68
C ILE A 156 -1.70 -12.96 1.83
N ASN A 157 -2.41 -12.56 0.79
CA ASN A 157 -3.87 -12.46 0.81
C ASN A 157 -4.53 -13.81 0.48
N PRO A 158 -5.81 -14.03 0.84
CA PRO A 158 -6.52 -15.26 0.56
C PRO A 158 -6.57 -15.65 -0.92
N ASP A 159 -6.56 -14.67 -1.82
CA ASP A 159 -6.51 -14.85 -3.27
C ASP A 159 -5.10 -15.19 -3.81
N GLY A 160 -4.12 -15.37 -2.93
CA GLY A 160 -2.72 -15.66 -3.25
C GLY A 160 -1.89 -14.44 -3.66
N SER A 161 -2.48 -13.26 -3.82
CA SER A 161 -1.74 -12.04 -4.09
C SER A 161 -0.89 -11.62 -2.88
N LYS A 162 0.22 -10.93 -3.13
CA LYS A 162 1.15 -10.49 -2.09
C LYS A 162 1.19 -8.97 -2.01
N GLY A 163 1.34 -8.47 -0.81
CA GLY A 163 1.45 -7.05 -0.54
C GLY A 163 0.19 -6.44 0.05
N SER A 164 0.29 -5.19 0.44
CA SER A 164 -0.80 -4.42 1.03
C SER A 164 -0.70 -2.96 0.62
N CYS A 165 -1.44 -2.56 -0.40
CA CYS A 165 -1.52 -1.17 -0.86
C CYS A 165 -1.96 -0.24 0.29
N SER A 166 -2.86 -0.75 1.16
CA SER A 166 -3.36 -0.02 2.32
C SER A 166 -2.33 0.19 3.44
N SER A 167 -1.14 -0.40 3.35
CA SER A 167 -0.05 -0.10 4.29
C SER A 167 0.50 1.32 4.08
N CYS A 168 0.43 1.85 2.87
CA CYS A 168 0.82 3.23 2.54
C CYS A 168 -0.40 4.11 2.29
N HIS A 169 -1.38 3.61 1.53
CA HIS A 169 -2.64 4.29 1.23
C HIS A 169 -3.72 3.89 2.24
N GLY A 170 -3.82 4.63 3.35
CA GLY A 170 -4.76 4.28 4.43
C GLY A 170 -6.21 4.15 3.97
N ARG A 171 -6.82 3.03 4.31
CA ARG A 171 -8.25 2.76 4.07
C ARG A 171 -9.11 3.75 4.88
N HIS A 172 -10.15 4.28 4.40
CA HIS A 172 -10.80 4.22 3.09
C HIS A 172 -10.62 5.53 2.32
N ALA A 173 -9.81 6.45 2.88
CA ALA A 173 -9.49 7.73 2.24
C ALA A 173 -8.49 7.59 1.08
N PHE A 174 -7.60 6.60 1.13
CA PHE A 174 -6.58 6.34 0.12
C PHE A 174 -5.76 7.58 -0.26
N SER A 175 -5.44 8.39 0.74
CA SER A 175 -4.82 9.70 0.56
C SER A 175 -3.40 9.60 0.00
N LYS A 176 -3.11 10.36 -1.07
CA LYS A 176 -1.75 10.55 -1.58
C LYS A 176 -0.88 11.29 -0.57
N ALA A 177 -1.45 12.28 0.11
CA ALA A 177 -0.74 13.05 1.13
C ALA A 177 -0.23 12.15 2.25
N GLN A 178 -1.07 11.21 2.72
CA GLN A 178 -0.67 10.23 3.72
C GLN A 178 0.47 9.33 3.20
N ALA A 179 0.37 8.83 1.97
CA ALA A 179 1.40 7.96 1.41
C ALA A 179 2.74 8.69 1.19
N ARG A 180 2.71 10.00 0.90
CA ARG A 180 3.90 10.85 0.70
C ARG A 180 4.52 11.35 1.99
N ASP A 181 3.75 11.37 3.09
CA ASP A 181 4.26 11.73 4.41
C ASP A 181 5.26 10.68 4.90
N PRO A 182 6.45 11.07 5.34
CA PRO A 182 7.46 10.14 5.86
C PRO A 182 6.96 9.23 6.98
N SER A 183 5.97 9.65 7.76
CA SER A 183 5.37 8.84 8.83
C SER A 183 4.79 7.53 8.33
N SER A 184 4.36 7.45 7.08
CA SER A 184 3.88 6.20 6.47
C SER A 184 4.98 5.13 6.37
N CYS A 185 6.20 5.53 6.03
CA CYS A 185 7.36 4.65 5.96
C CYS A 185 7.92 4.35 7.35
N MET A 186 7.96 5.38 8.21
CA MET A 186 8.55 5.33 9.55
C MET A 186 7.83 4.40 10.52
N ARG A 187 6.61 3.96 10.21
CA ARG A 187 5.92 2.95 11.03
C ARG A 187 6.67 1.62 11.07
N CYS A 188 7.33 1.27 9.97
CA CYS A 188 8.10 0.04 9.85
C CYS A 188 9.62 0.30 9.84
N HIS A 189 10.06 1.38 9.19
CA HIS A 189 11.46 1.79 9.11
C HIS A 189 11.92 2.58 10.34
N SER A 190 11.72 2.01 11.53
CA SER A 190 12.04 2.65 12.83
C SER A 190 12.74 1.71 13.82
N GLY A 191 12.97 0.45 13.42
CA GLY A 191 13.60 -0.55 14.26
C GLY A 191 15.14 -0.50 14.23
N PRO A 192 15.80 -1.29 15.07
CA PRO A 192 17.26 -1.33 15.13
C PRO A 192 17.91 -1.90 13.86
N ASP A 193 17.17 -2.70 13.11
CA ASP A 193 17.55 -3.30 11.83
C ASP A 193 17.29 -2.37 10.61
N SER A 194 16.45 -1.35 10.79
CA SER A 194 16.13 -0.36 9.77
C SER A 194 15.89 1.01 10.43
N PRO A 195 16.95 1.71 10.84
CA PRO A 195 16.85 2.95 11.63
C PRO A 195 16.57 4.20 10.77
N ASP A 196 15.95 4.04 9.61
CA ASP A 196 15.76 5.09 8.62
C ASP A 196 14.99 6.30 9.17
N ARG A 197 14.06 6.05 10.09
CA ARG A 197 13.35 7.11 10.81
C ARG A 197 14.32 8.03 11.54
N ALA A 198 15.19 7.49 12.39
CA ALA A 198 16.12 8.29 13.17
C ALA A 198 17.13 9.03 12.25
N ILE A 199 17.57 8.36 11.19
CA ILE A 199 18.48 8.94 10.19
C ILE A 199 17.80 10.12 9.47
N TYR A 200 16.55 9.92 9.01
CA TYR A 200 15.81 10.97 8.31
C TYR A 200 15.52 12.16 9.24
N GLU A 201 15.00 11.91 10.45
CA GLU A 201 14.68 12.96 11.43
C GLU A 201 15.92 13.80 11.80
N ALA A 202 17.11 13.19 11.88
CA ALA A 202 18.37 13.88 12.15
C ALA A 202 18.99 14.53 10.90
N SER A 203 18.51 14.21 9.71
CA SER A 203 19.06 14.75 8.47
C SER A 203 18.58 16.18 8.20
N LYS A 204 19.33 16.92 7.34
CA LYS A 204 18.88 18.23 6.85
C LYS A 204 17.54 18.15 6.13
N HIS A 205 17.24 17.04 5.44
CA HIS A 205 15.98 16.81 4.77
C HIS A 205 14.81 16.69 5.76
N GLY A 206 14.97 15.87 6.79
CA GLY A 206 13.94 15.70 7.82
C GLY A 206 13.70 16.98 8.62
N MET A 207 14.77 17.64 9.07
CA MET A 207 14.64 18.93 9.78
C MET A 207 13.90 19.97 8.93
N ALA A 208 14.24 20.10 7.65
CA ALA A 208 13.57 21.02 6.74
C ALA A 208 12.11 20.62 6.50
N TYR A 209 11.83 19.31 6.36
CA TYR A 209 10.47 18.81 6.21
C TYR A 209 9.59 19.18 7.41
N PHE A 210 10.01 18.86 8.63
CA PHE A 210 9.23 19.13 9.82
C PHE A 210 9.06 20.64 10.09
N ALA A 211 10.05 21.45 9.71
CA ALA A 211 9.96 22.91 9.85
C ALA A 211 9.00 23.56 8.84
N HIS A 212 8.71 22.91 7.71
CA HIS A 212 7.96 23.50 6.61
C HIS A 212 6.86 22.58 6.05
N LYS A 213 6.42 21.58 6.82
CA LYS A 213 5.40 20.61 6.39
C LYS A 213 4.10 21.29 5.93
N ASP A 214 3.70 22.35 6.60
CA ASP A 214 2.53 23.16 6.28
C ASP A 214 2.58 23.84 4.91
N LYS A 215 3.77 23.99 4.33
CA LYS A 215 3.99 24.59 3.01
C LYS A 215 4.08 23.57 1.88
N MET A 216 3.99 22.28 2.22
CA MET A 216 4.09 21.21 1.23
C MET A 216 2.71 20.76 0.77
N ASN A 217 2.48 20.76 -0.54
CA ASN A 217 1.25 20.25 -1.14
C ASN A 217 1.36 18.73 -1.36
N LEU A 218 1.30 17.95 -0.26
CA LEU A 218 1.43 16.49 -0.32
C LEU A 218 0.29 15.82 -1.09
N ASP A 219 -0.85 16.49 -1.28
CA ASP A 219 -2.01 15.94 -1.98
C ASP A 219 -2.08 16.33 -3.47
N ALA A 220 -1.08 17.04 -3.98
CA ALA A 220 -1.02 17.41 -5.39
C ALA A 220 -1.14 16.20 -6.31
N ASP A 221 -1.84 16.35 -7.44
CA ASP A 221 -1.99 15.29 -8.44
C ASP A 221 -0.65 14.87 -9.04
N SER A 222 0.18 15.83 -9.39
CA SER A 222 1.60 15.62 -9.71
C SER A 222 2.47 16.29 -8.66
N TRP A 223 3.58 15.66 -8.27
CA TRP A 223 4.44 16.17 -7.22
C TRP A 223 5.79 16.59 -7.77
N VAL A 224 5.88 17.86 -8.13
CA VAL A 224 7.00 18.44 -8.85
C VAL A 224 7.85 19.28 -7.89
N ALA A 225 9.16 19.03 -7.88
CA ALA A 225 10.11 19.81 -7.09
C ALA A 225 10.10 21.29 -7.49
N GLY A 226 10.10 22.17 -6.49
CA GLY A 226 10.05 23.62 -6.67
C GLY A 226 8.67 24.20 -6.94
N LYS A 227 7.66 23.34 -7.17
CA LYS A 227 6.25 23.75 -7.34
C LYS A 227 5.38 23.24 -6.17
N ASP A 228 5.39 21.94 -5.94
CA ASP A 228 4.55 21.29 -4.95
C ASP A 228 5.30 21.08 -3.63
N TYR A 229 6.61 21.01 -3.68
CA TYR A 229 7.46 21.06 -2.49
C TYR A 229 8.75 21.84 -2.77
N VAL A 230 9.09 22.73 -1.86
CA VAL A 230 10.23 23.65 -2.00
C VAL A 230 11.31 23.44 -0.93
N SER A 231 10.98 22.69 0.13
CA SER A 231 11.83 22.67 1.32
C SER A 231 12.63 21.40 1.49
N ALA A 232 12.00 20.24 1.30
CA ALA A 232 12.70 18.98 1.54
C ALA A 232 12.04 17.81 0.80
N PRO A 233 12.84 16.86 0.30
CA PRO A 233 12.32 15.59 -0.17
C PRO A 233 11.85 14.74 1.01
N THR A 234 10.78 13.97 0.77
CA THR A 234 10.34 12.87 1.64
C THR A 234 10.92 11.54 1.13
N CYS A 235 10.69 10.46 1.85
CA CYS A 235 11.15 9.13 1.44
C CYS A 235 10.70 8.78 0.01
N VAL A 236 9.42 9.01 -0.30
CA VAL A 236 8.86 8.70 -1.63
C VAL A 236 9.46 9.56 -2.74
N THR A 237 9.96 10.75 -2.47
CA THR A 237 10.60 11.59 -3.48
C THR A 237 11.80 10.88 -4.11
N CYS A 238 12.61 10.22 -3.29
CA CYS A 238 13.80 9.50 -3.76
C CYS A 238 13.45 8.06 -4.20
N HIS A 239 12.64 7.36 -3.41
CA HIS A 239 12.41 5.92 -3.62
C HIS A 239 11.30 5.61 -4.63
N MET A 240 10.30 6.47 -4.81
CA MET A 240 9.13 6.17 -5.65
C MET A 240 8.76 7.31 -6.61
N GLY A 241 9.05 8.56 -6.24
CA GLY A 241 8.62 9.74 -7.00
C GLY A 241 9.32 9.88 -8.36
N ALA A 242 8.70 10.60 -9.27
CA ALA A 242 9.35 11.03 -10.51
C ALA A 242 10.45 12.04 -10.18
N ALA A 243 11.65 11.86 -10.75
CA ALA A 243 12.78 12.75 -10.54
C ALA A 243 13.62 12.83 -11.83
N GLY A 244 13.71 14.00 -12.44
CA GLY A 244 14.39 14.21 -13.70
C GLY A 244 13.80 13.33 -14.81
N LYS A 245 14.57 12.35 -15.30
CA LYS A 245 14.12 11.37 -16.31
C LYS A 245 13.55 10.08 -15.72
N LEU A 246 13.58 9.92 -14.41
CA LEU A 246 13.04 8.73 -13.74
C LEU A 246 11.53 8.88 -13.57
N PRO A 247 10.72 7.95 -14.06
CA PRO A 247 9.28 7.93 -13.81
C PRO A 247 8.99 7.56 -12.36
N SER A 248 7.78 7.84 -11.87
CA SER A 248 7.29 7.27 -10.60
C SER A 248 7.25 5.74 -10.69
N ASN A 249 7.52 5.06 -9.57
CA ASN A 249 7.55 3.60 -9.53
C ASN A 249 7.13 3.10 -8.14
N HIS A 250 6.28 2.06 -8.10
CA HIS A 250 5.86 1.39 -6.87
C HIS A 250 6.73 0.18 -6.49
N ASP A 251 7.74 -0.16 -7.28
CA ASP A 251 8.84 -1.01 -6.83
C ASP A 251 9.88 -0.16 -6.07
N VAL A 252 9.69 -0.04 -4.76
CA VAL A 252 10.56 0.76 -3.89
C VAL A 252 12.00 0.23 -3.84
N GLY A 253 12.21 -1.06 -4.15
CA GLY A 253 13.53 -1.69 -4.18
C GLY A 253 14.34 -1.33 -5.42
N MET A 254 13.69 -0.89 -6.48
CA MET A 254 14.32 -0.62 -7.77
C MET A 254 15.43 0.45 -7.68
N ARG A 255 15.31 1.39 -6.75
CA ARG A 255 16.28 2.48 -6.58
C ARG A 255 17.28 2.30 -5.43
N ASN A 256 17.22 1.16 -4.72
CA ASN A 256 18.11 0.92 -3.58
C ASN A 256 19.54 0.60 -4.02
N ALA A 257 19.73 0.04 -5.22
CA ALA A 257 21.03 -0.43 -5.69
C ALA A 257 22.08 0.69 -5.81
N TRP A 258 21.69 1.90 -6.23
CA TRP A 258 22.64 3.01 -6.40
C TRP A 258 23.06 3.67 -5.09
N ASN A 259 22.33 3.45 -4.00
CA ASN A 259 22.72 3.94 -2.68
C ASN A 259 23.67 2.99 -1.94
N LEU A 260 23.58 1.68 -2.22
CA LEU A 260 24.28 0.66 -1.46
C LEU A 260 25.57 0.16 -2.15
N ASN A 261 25.69 0.33 -3.46
CA ASN A 261 26.76 -0.23 -4.26
C ASN A 261 27.82 0.80 -4.69
N THR A 262 27.59 2.09 -4.48
CA THR A 262 28.58 3.11 -4.81
C THR A 262 29.54 3.29 -3.64
N PRO A 263 30.85 3.06 -3.82
CA PRO A 263 31.84 3.32 -2.78
C PRO A 263 31.76 4.77 -2.30
N VAL A 264 31.93 5.00 -1.01
CA VAL A 264 31.90 6.36 -0.41
C VAL A 264 32.89 7.31 -1.07
N SER A 265 33.99 6.78 -1.61
CA SER A 265 35.00 7.55 -2.33
C SER A 265 34.56 8.03 -3.73
N GLU A 266 33.43 7.55 -4.23
CA GLU A 266 32.88 7.91 -5.56
C GLU A 266 31.59 8.74 -5.45
N GLN A 267 31.20 9.12 -4.25
CA GLN A 267 30.03 9.98 -3.97
C GLN A 267 30.45 11.49 -3.94
#